data_f1491470a8cbe4baff8e78eb802c75f1
#
_entry.id   f1491470a8cbe4baff8e78eb802c75f1
#
_cell.length_a   1.000
_cell.length_b   1.000
_cell.length_c   1.000
_cell.angle_alpha   90.00
_cell.angle_beta   90.00
_cell.angle_gamma   90.00
#
_symmetry.space_group_name_H-M   'P 1'
#
loop_
_entity.id
_entity.type
_entity.pdbx_description
1 polymer ?
#
loop_
_entity_poly.entity_id
_entity_poly.type
_entity_poly.pdbx_seq_one_letter_code
_entity_poly.pdbx_strand_id
1 'polypeptide(L)'
;MGWNRTSQFALWVTMTLPAFAAGSAPVVDRGLPQANLNNASGPARSNVRWDWNEHGFLGDDFAVGAAGERWVIDSIRTWTVPGNADRVPEHLGDFYQDVRLHFGESDLTPVSAAQLSPGSDETGNAAVRISEATQAGAILYDDFGTSLRIWQIDFTGLNLPVEGGKRYGFGVWGMGRAIPEAEGKTYAWSNHASNAPLSGSRQDGADGRMLLFDAAGRSEGTFNAEGQGWDKPADINVQVFAHRVE
;
A
#
# COMPACT_ATOMS: atom_id res chain seq x y z
N MET A 1 10.60 53.58 40.42
CA MET A 1 10.10 52.18 40.22
C MET A 1 9.73 52.04 38.77
N GLY A 2 10.61 51.46 37.98
CA GLY A 2 10.42 51.24 36.54
C GLY A 2 10.07 49.78 36.26
N TRP A 3 8.95 49.54 35.61
CA TRP A 3 8.55 48.22 35.17
C TRP A 3 9.05 47.98 33.72
N ASN A 4 10.01 47.07 33.57
CA ASN A 4 10.44 46.53 32.29
C ASN A 4 9.39 45.50 31.81
N ARG A 5 8.71 45.79 30.71
CA ARG A 5 7.89 44.82 30.00
C ARG A 5 8.76 44.17 28.94
N THR A 6 9.19 42.94 29.17
CA THR A 6 9.79 42.07 28.17
C THR A 6 8.70 41.50 27.27
N SER A 7 8.65 41.95 26.01
CA SER A 7 7.76 41.41 25.00
C SER A 7 8.36 40.10 24.48
N GLN A 8 7.73 38.97 24.77
CA GLN A 8 8.04 37.69 24.16
C GLN A 8 7.37 37.64 22.76
N PHE A 9 8.15 37.68 21.72
CA PHE A 9 7.69 37.32 20.36
C PHE A 9 7.62 35.81 20.22
N ALA A 10 6.43 35.25 20.16
CA ALA A 10 6.21 33.85 19.76
C ALA A 10 6.35 33.75 18.25
N LEU A 11 7.40 33.08 17.80
CA LEU A 11 7.63 32.74 16.40
C LEU A 11 6.71 31.56 16.03
N TRP A 12 5.61 31.81 15.34
CA TRP A 12 4.78 30.75 14.77
C TRP A 12 5.46 30.23 13.51
N VAL A 13 6.10 29.08 13.59
CA VAL A 13 6.54 28.31 12.42
C VAL A 13 5.31 27.59 11.87
N THR A 14 4.72 28.15 10.82
CA THR A 14 3.72 27.46 10.01
C THR A 14 4.42 26.38 9.22
N MET A 15 4.38 25.13 9.72
CA MET A 15 4.70 23.96 8.90
C MET A 15 3.61 23.80 7.85
N THR A 16 3.87 24.20 6.61
CA THR A 16 3.06 23.82 5.47
C THR A 16 3.29 22.33 5.22
N LEU A 17 2.32 21.51 5.61
CA LEU A 17 2.27 20.10 5.22
C LEU A 17 2.24 20.04 3.69
N PRO A 18 3.03 19.17 3.04
CA PRO A 18 2.87 18.93 1.62
C PRO A 18 1.48 18.34 1.40
N ALA A 19 0.56 19.17 0.89
CA ALA A 19 -0.68 18.66 0.35
C ALA A 19 -0.31 17.73 -0.82
N PHE A 20 -1.01 16.59 -0.98
CA PHE A 20 -1.11 15.96 -2.28
C PHE A 20 -1.31 17.10 -3.28
N ALA A 21 -0.45 17.20 -4.28
CA ALA A 21 -0.70 18.10 -5.39
C ALA A 21 -2.05 17.67 -5.98
N ALA A 22 -3.11 18.34 -5.58
CA ALA A 22 -4.45 18.05 -6.04
C ALA A 22 -4.44 18.30 -7.56
N GLY A 23 -4.33 17.21 -8.35
CA GLY A 23 -4.45 17.27 -9.78
C GLY A 23 -3.41 16.56 -10.65
N SER A 24 -2.32 16.00 -10.15
CA SER A 24 -1.48 15.18 -11.01
C SER A 24 -2.08 13.78 -11.18
N ALA A 25 -2.24 13.33 -12.44
CA ALA A 25 -2.59 11.95 -12.71
C ALA A 25 -1.42 11.05 -12.29
N PRO A 26 -1.70 9.82 -11.80
CA PRO A 26 -0.64 8.85 -11.53
C PRO A 26 0.08 8.50 -12.82
N VAL A 27 1.40 8.29 -12.74
CA VAL A 27 2.21 7.83 -13.88
C VAL A 27 2.14 6.31 -14.02
N VAL A 28 1.82 5.60 -12.95
CA VAL A 28 1.40 4.20 -12.95
C VAL A 28 0.04 4.12 -12.28
N ASP A 29 -0.95 3.52 -12.94
CA ASP A 29 -2.31 3.41 -12.43
C ASP A 29 -2.89 2.02 -12.74
N ARG A 30 -2.98 1.17 -11.73
CA ARG A 30 -3.62 -0.15 -11.83
C ARG A 30 -5.11 -0.14 -11.49
N GLY A 31 -5.71 1.04 -11.48
CA GLY A 31 -7.14 1.27 -11.25
C GLY A 31 -7.50 1.43 -9.78
N LEU A 32 -8.79 1.62 -9.55
CA LEU A 32 -9.37 1.69 -8.22
C LEU A 32 -9.72 0.29 -7.71
N PRO A 33 -9.84 0.08 -6.39
CA PRO A 33 -10.24 -1.20 -5.83
C PRO A 33 -11.61 -1.67 -6.34
N GLN A 34 -11.72 -2.98 -6.57
CA GLN A 34 -12.96 -3.65 -6.94
C GLN A 34 -13.12 -4.92 -6.10
N ALA A 35 -14.35 -5.28 -5.75
CA ALA A 35 -14.61 -6.40 -4.84
C ALA A 35 -14.33 -7.77 -5.46
N ASN A 36 -14.71 -7.99 -6.70
CA ASN A 36 -14.53 -9.30 -7.36
C ASN A 36 -13.60 -9.19 -8.54
N LEU A 37 -12.38 -9.67 -8.35
CA LEU A 37 -11.34 -9.68 -9.37
C LEU A 37 -11.25 -11.05 -10.04
N ASN A 38 -10.91 -11.01 -11.34
CA ASN A 38 -10.56 -12.19 -12.12
C ASN A 38 -11.66 -13.23 -12.26
N ASN A 39 -12.91 -12.87 -12.01
CA ASN A 39 -14.04 -13.82 -12.02
C ASN A 39 -13.71 -15.11 -11.27
N ALA A 40 -12.96 -15.01 -10.18
CA ALA A 40 -12.55 -16.18 -9.41
C ALA A 40 -13.77 -17.04 -9.07
N SER A 41 -13.67 -18.33 -9.28
CA SER A 41 -14.70 -19.29 -8.89
C SER A 41 -14.78 -19.35 -7.37
N GLY A 42 -15.96 -19.26 -6.83
CA GLY A 42 -16.20 -19.21 -5.38
C GLY A 42 -16.43 -17.78 -4.88
N PRO A 43 -16.13 -17.49 -3.62
CA PRO A 43 -16.32 -16.15 -3.07
C PRO A 43 -15.46 -15.14 -3.81
N ALA A 44 -15.98 -13.92 -3.91
CA ALA A 44 -15.22 -12.80 -4.49
C ALA A 44 -13.83 -12.68 -3.85
N ARG A 45 -12.83 -12.38 -4.66
CA ARG A 45 -11.45 -12.28 -4.21
C ARG A 45 -10.83 -10.97 -4.66
N SER A 46 -10.55 -10.12 -3.70
CA SER A 46 -9.83 -8.86 -3.93
C SER A 46 -8.59 -8.73 -3.05
N ASN A 47 -8.39 -9.64 -2.11
CA ASN A 47 -7.24 -9.64 -1.24
C ASN A 47 -6.25 -10.76 -1.59
N VAL A 48 -4.99 -10.42 -1.63
CA VAL A 48 -3.88 -11.37 -1.72
C VAL A 48 -3.16 -11.35 -0.39
N ARG A 49 -3.17 -12.49 0.28
CA ARG A 49 -2.57 -12.66 1.58
C ARG A 49 -1.40 -13.61 1.50
N TRP A 50 -0.28 -13.22 2.10
CA TRP A 50 0.82 -14.09 2.42
C TRP A 50 0.75 -14.40 3.92
N ASP A 51 0.46 -15.63 4.28
CA ASP A 51 0.19 -16.04 5.67
C ASP A 51 1.41 -16.01 6.59
N TRP A 52 2.55 -15.50 6.13
CA TRP A 52 3.82 -15.66 6.78
C TRP A 52 4.43 -14.31 7.16
N ASN A 53 3.65 -13.47 7.84
CA ASN A 53 4.13 -12.19 8.36
C ASN A 53 5.45 -12.28 9.14
N GLU A 54 5.74 -13.45 9.72
CA GLU A 54 6.99 -13.71 10.43
C GLU A 54 8.16 -14.01 9.49
N HIS A 55 7.88 -14.40 8.24
CA HIS A 55 8.87 -14.82 7.27
C HIS A 55 9.08 -13.84 6.13
N GLY A 56 8.10 -12.97 5.84
CA GLY A 56 8.22 -12.02 4.75
C GLY A 56 6.89 -11.37 4.32
N PHE A 57 6.92 -10.77 3.14
CA PHE A 57 5.77 -10.06 2.60
C PHE A 57 5.67 -10.21 1.08
N LEU A 58 4.47 -9.96 0.55
CA LEU A 58 4.22 -9.83 -0.88
C LEU A 58 4.51 -8.40 -1.32
N GLY A 59 5.18 -8.30 -2.44
CA GLY A 59 5.36 -7.07 -3.19
C GLY A 59 4.99 -7.25 -4.65
N ASP A 60 5.30 -6.24 -5.42
CA ASP A 60 5.10 -6.20 -6.86
C ASP A 60 6.12 -5.25 -7.49
N ASP A 61 6.12 -5.08 -8.81
CA ASP A 61 7.00 -4.16 -9.49
C ASP A 61 6.26 -3.23 -10.46
N PHE A 62 6.94 -2.15 -10.83
CA PHE A 62 6.50 -1.22 -11.86
C PHE A 62 7.69 -0.55 -12.54
N ALA A 63 7.44 0.06 -13.70
CA ALA A 63 8.38 0.94 -14.37
C ALA A 63 7.73 2.32 -14.60
N VAL A 64 8.55 3.38 -14.59
CA VAL A 64 8.11 4.76 -14.83
C VAL A 64 8.83 5.32 -16.04
N GLY A 65 8.10 5.98 -16.95
CA GLY A 65 8.67 6.66 -18.09
C GLY A 65 9.44 5.78 -19.09
N ALA A 66 10.22 6.40 -19.95
CA ALA A 66 11.00 5.72 -20.98
C ALA A 66 12.49 5.63 -20.59
N ALA A 67 13.19 4.66 -21.20
CA ALA A 67 14.63 4.49 -21.00
C ALA A 67 15.42 5.80 -21.29
N GLY A 68 16.31 6.15 -20.38
CA GLY A 68 17.12 7.37 -20.44
C GLY A 68 16.49 8.59 -19.77
N GLU A 69 15.25 8.52 -19.34
CA GLU A 69 14.62 9.55 -18.52
C GLU A 69 15.02 9.41 -17.06
N ARG A 70 14.93 10.50 -16.29
CA ARG A 70 15.10 10.50 -14.84
C ARG A 70 13.79 10.99 -14.20
N TRP A 71 13.36 10.28 -13.18
CA TRP A 71 12.14 10.56 -12.47
C TRP A 71 12.38 10.57 -10.97
N VAL A 72 11.48 11.24 -10.25
CA VAL A 72 11.41 11.18 -8.80
C VAL A 72 9.99 10.77 -8.41
N ILE A 73 9.87 9.68 -7.66
CA ILE A 73 8.59 9.24 -7.11
C ILE A 73 8.30 10.10 -5.89
N ASP A 74 7.18 10.82 -5.94
CA ASP A 74 6.71 11.70 -4.88
C ASP A 74 5.83 10.98 -3.87
N SER A 75 4.98 10.07 -4.38
CA SER A 75 4.07 9.30 -3.54
C SER A 75 3.66 7.98 -4.18
N ILE A 76 3.32 7.03 -3.32
CA ILE A 76 2.73 5.73 -3.69
C ILE A 76 1.43 5.57 -2.90
N ARG A 77 0.36 5.22 -3.61
CA ARG A 77 -0.94 4.86 -3.05
C ARG A 77 -1.19 3.38 -3.27
N THR A 78 -1.65 2.71 -2.25
CA THR A 78 -2.05 1.30 -2.31
C THR A 78 -3.28 1.05 -1.47
N TRP A 79 -3.78 -0.18 -1.50
CA TRP A 79 -4.97 -0.56 -0.75
C TRP A 79 -4.75 -1.90 -0.05
N THR A 80 -5.41 -2.05 1.11
CA THR A 80 -5.44 -3.29 1.87
C THR A 80 -6.88 -3.69 2.20
N VAL A 81 -7.12 -4.98 2.27
CA VAL A 81 -8.42 -5.57 2.64
C VAL A 81 -8.19 -6.54 3.80
N PRO A 82 -8.01 -6.03 5.03
CA PRO A 82 -7.80 -6.88 6.19
C PRO A 82 -9.09 -7.54 6.64
N GLY A 83 -8.96 -8.71 7.20
CA GLY A 83 -10.09 -9.44 7.77
C GLY A 83 -10.45 -10.70 7.01
N ASN A 84 -11.49 -11.35 7.50
CA ASN A 84 -12.14 -12.52 6.92
C ASN A 84 -13.60 -12.59 7.41
N ALA A 85 -14.33 -13.64 7.04
CA ALA A 85 -15.73 -13.82 7.42
C ALA A 85 -16.01 -13.69 8.92
N ASP A 86 -15.04 -14.03 9.77
CA ASP A 86 -15.21 -14.02 11.23
C ASP A 86 -14.81 -12.69 11.87
N ARG A 87 -14.01 -11.85 11.16
CA ARG A 87 -13.39 -10.66 11.74
C ARG A 87 -13.20 -9.56 10.71
N VAL A 88 -13.83 -8.42 10.99
CA VAL A 88 -13.70 -7.18 10.22
C VAL A 88 -13.27 -6.09 11.18
N PRO A 89 -12.10 -5.44 11.01
CA PRO A 89 -11.69 -4.36 11.88
C PRO A 89 -12.55 -3.12 11.65
N GLU A 90 -12.79 -2.34 12.70
CA GLU A 90 -13.36 -0.99 12.59
C GLU A 90 -12.31 0.02 12.12
N HIS A 91 -11.08 -0.17 12.59
CA HIS A 91 -9.91 0.64 12.25
C HIS A 91 -8.75 -0.26 11.84
N LEU A 92 -7.91 0.21 10.93
CA LEU A 92 -6.73 -0.57 10.50
C LEU A 92 -5.81 -0.88 11.69
N GLY A 93 -5.72 0.05 12.65
CA GLY A 93 -4.96 -0.13 13.88
C GLY A 93 -5.49 -1.21 14.83
N ASP A 94 -6.68 -1.75 14.61
CA ASP A 94 -7.18 -2.89 15.40
C ASP A 94 -6.45 -4.18 15.05
N PHE A 95 -6.01 -4.30 13.80
CA PHE A 95 -5.33 -5.49 13.30
C PHE A 95 -3.81 -5.34 13.22
N TYR A 96 -3.30 -4.13 12.98
CA TYR A 96 -1.87 -3.90 12.74
C TYR A 96 -1.28 -2.88 13.71
N GLN A 97 0.01 -3.09 14.04
CA GLN A 97 0.77 -2.21 14.93
C GLN A 97 1.46 -1.09 14.15
N ASP A 98 1.79 -1.36 12.89
CA ASP A 98 2.43 -0.41 11.99
C ASP A 98 2.06 -0.72 10.53
N VAL A 99 2.48 0.17 9.65
CA VAL A 99 2.49 -0.03 8.20
C VAL A 99 3.80 0.48 7.64
N ARG A 100 4.39 -0.25 6.69
CA ARG A 100 5.68 0.05 6.09
C ARG A 100 5.60 -0.08 4.58
N LEU A 101 6.19 0.88 3.87
CA LEU A 101 6.46 0.79 2.45
C LEU A 101 7.93 0.42 2.26
N HIS A 102 8.18 -0.63 1.51
CA HIS A 102 9.50 -1.04 1.06
C HIS A 102 9.64 -0.75 -0.43
N PHE A 103 10.84 -0.38 -0.86
CA PHE A 103 11.13 -0.03 -2.25
C PHE A 103 12.57 -0.37 -2.62
N GLY A 104 12.81 -0.76 -3.89
CA GLY A 104 14.16 -1.06 -4.40
C GLY A 104 14.15 -1.69 -5.79
N GLU A 105 15.35 -2.01 -6.33
CA GLU A 105 15.48 -2.64 -7.65
C GLU A 105 15.34 -4.17 -7.60
N SER A 106 15.94 -4.82 -6.61
CA SER A 106 15.91 -6.27 -6.41
C SER A 106 15.55 -6.62 -4.98
N ASP A 107 16.34 -6.13 -4.03
CA ASP A 107 16.00 -6.21 -2.62
C ASP A 107 15.31 -4.92 -2.21
N LEU A 108 14.31 -5.03 -1.36
CA LEU A 108 13.53 -3.88 -0.92
C LEU A 108 13.99 -3.39 0.46
N THR A 109 14.07 -2.09 0.61
CA THR A 109 14.35 -1.47 1.92
C THR A 109 13.16 -0.62 2.38
N PRO A 110 12.92 -0.50 3.70
CA PRO A 110 11.90 0.40 4.20
C PRO A 110 12.21 1.85 3.80
N VAL A 111 11.28 2.52 3.13
CA VAL A 111 11.41 3.93 2.70
C VAL A 111 10.41 4.84 3.40
N SER A 112 9.33 4.28 3.96
CA SER A 112 8.35 5.00 4.75
C SER A 112 7.68 4.05 5.73
N ALA A 113 7.36 4.54 6.94
CA ALA A 113 6.65 3.74 7.95
C ALA A 113 5.84 4.63 8.88
N ALA A 114 4.79 4.06 9.46
CA ALA A 114 4.00 4.69 10.50
C ALA A 114 3.52 3.67 11.53
N GLN A 115 3.40 4.11 12.79
CA GLN A 115 2.81 3.32 13.87
C GLN A 115 1.29 3.53 13.88
N LEU A 116 0.56 2.48 14.25
CA LEU A 116 -0.88 2.48 14.40
C LEU A 116 -1.28 2.19 15.84
N SER A 117 -2.23 2.93 16.34
CA SER A 117 -2.85 2.67 17.66
C SER A 117 -4.14 1.86 17.49
N PRO A 118 -4.49 0.98 18.43
CA PRO A 118 -5.81 0.33 18.44
C PRO A 118 -6.93 1.38 18.45
N GLY A 119 -8.01 1.12 17.73
CA GLY A 119 -9.15 2.03 17.62
C GLY A 119 -8.87 3.28 16.78
N SER A 120 -7.87 3.25 15.89
CA SER A 120 -7.51 4.43 15.11
C SER A 120 -6.93 4.07 13.73
N ASP A 121 -7.21 4.92 12.74
CA ASP A 121 -6.55 4.96 11.44
C ASP A 121 -5.50 6.09 11.37
N GLU A 122 -5.32 6.85 12.44
CA GLU A 122 -4.32 7.91 12.52
C GLU A 122 -2.93 7.32 12.74
N THR A 123 -1.97 7.81 11.98
CA THR A 123 -0.62 7.24 11.96
C THR A 123 0.40 8.03 12.80
N GLY A 124 0.08 9.23 13.24
CA GLY A 124 1.06 10.14 13.85
C GLY A 124 2.18 10.60 12.91
N ASN A 125 2.25 10.06 11.68
CA ASN A 125 3.19 10.45 10.62
C ASN A 125 2.44 11.14 9.48
N ALA A 126 2.62 12.43 9.33
CA ALA A 126 1.93 13.22 8.29
C ALA A 126 2.23 12.75 6.85
N ALA A 127 3.33 12.04 6.63
CA ALA A 127 3.69 11.47 5.33
C ALA A 127 2.94 10.15 5.02
N VAL A 128 2.24 9.56 5.99
CA VAL A 128 1.46 8.33 5.80
C VAL A 128 0.02 8.59 6.22
N ARG A 129 -0.90 8.50 5.27
CA ARG A 129 -2.34 8.68 5.51
C ARG A 129 -3.07 7.39 5.25
N ILE A 130 -3.98 7.06 6.14
CA ILE A 130 -4.87 5.91 6.05
C ILE A 130 -6.30 6.41 6.07
N SER A 131 -7.13 5.89 5.18
CA SER A 131 -8.55 6.21 5.15
C SER A 131 -9.33 5.04 4.54
N GLU A 132 -10.58 4.87 4.93
CA GLU A 132 -11.48 3.94 4.25
C GLU A 132 -11.62 4.36 2.78
N ALA A 133 -11.50 3.40 1.86
CA ALA A 133 -11.65 3.67 0.44
C ALA A 133 -13.12 3.89 0.09
N THR A 134 -13.45 5.10 -0.33
CA THR A 134 -14.81 5.53 -0.68
C THR A 134 -14.95 6.00 -2.13
N GLN A 135 -13.88 5.85 -2.93
CA GLN A 135 -13.87 6.28 -4.33
C GLN A 135 -14.88 5.46 -5.17
N ALA A 136 -15.34 6.06 -6.25
CA ALA A 136 -16.14 5.34 -7.25
C ALA A 136 -15.38 4.09 -7.73
N GLY A 137 -16.03 2.92 -7.64
CA GLY A 137 -15.41 1.64 -7.91
C GLY A 137 -14.85 0.92 -6.67
N ALA A 138 -14.55 1.61 -5.58
CA ALA A 138 -14.25 0.99 -4.31
C ALA A 138 -15.55 0.48 -3.69
N ILE A 139 -15.67 -0.82 -3.58
CA ILE A 139 -16.82 -1.49 -2.97
C ILE A 139 -16.34 -2.42 -1.88
N LEU A 140 -17.22 -2.68 -0.93
CA LEU A 140 -16.93 -3.66 0.12
C LEU A 140 -16.74 -5.03 -0.51
N TYR A 141 -15.69 -5.69 -0.12
CA TYR A 141 -15.45 -7.07 -0.50
C TYR A 141 -16.36 -7.99 0.29
N ASP A 142 -17.09 -8.86 -0.41
CA ASP A 142 -17.96 -9.84 0.23
C ASP A 142 -17.23 -11.19 0.34
N ASP A 143 -16.90 -11.59 1.56
CA ASP A 143 -16.31 -12.87 1.89
C ASP A 143 -17.34 -13.72 2.66
N PHE A 144 -17.97 -14.67 1.97
CA PHE A 144 -19.03 -15.54 2.51
C PHE A 144 -20.17 -14.79 3.24
N GLY A 145 -20.62 -13.67 2.69
CA GLY A 145 -21.66 -12.83 3.28
C GLY A 145 -21.17 -11.82 4.31
N THR A 146 -19.87 -11.70 4.49
CA THR A 146 -19.26 -10.66 5.34
C THR A 146 -18.65 -9.57 4.47
N SER A 147 -19.14 -8.34 4.62
CA SER A 147 -18.59 -7.19 3.92
C SER A 147 -17.29 -6.72 4.57
N LEU A 148 -16.17 -6.89 3.88
CA LEU A 148 -14.86 -6.41 4.31
C LEU A 148 -14.62 -4.98 3.84
N ARG A 149 -14.06 -4.14 4.71
CA ARG A 149 -13.66 -2.78 4.36
C ARG A 149 -12.35 -2.77 3.59
N ILE A 150 -12.22 -1.78 2.71
CA ILE A 150 -10.99 -1.51 1.97
C ILE A 150 -10.38 -0.24 2.53
N TRP A 151 -9.12 -0.28 2.95
CA TRP A 151 -8.35 0.90 3.35
C TRP A 151 -7.41 1.32 2.24
N GLN A 152 -7.40 2.62 1.97
CA GLN A 152 -6.41 3.29 1.15
C GLN A 152 -5.26 3.74 2.05
N ILE A 153 -4.04 3.55 1.57
CA ILE A 153 -2.82 3.98 2.24
C ILE A 153 -2.04 4.85 1.26
N ASP A 154 -1.80 6.08 1.64
CA ASP A 154 -1.02 7.05 0.89
C ASP A 154 0.32 7.29 1.59
N PHE A 155 1.41 6.97 0.91
CA PHE A 155 2.77 7.30 1.32
C PHE A 155 3.23 8.51 0.50
N THR A 156 3.55 9.63 1.15
CA THR A 156 3.85 10.91 0.50
C THR A 156 5.24 11.42 0.88
N GLY A 157 5.79 12.37 0.11
CA GLY A 157 7.09 12.96 0.38
C GLY A 157 8.26 11.98 0.24
N LEU A 158 8.12 10.97 -0.61
CA LEU A 158 9.08 9.87 -0.73
C LEU A 158 10.42 10.31 -1.33
N ASN A 159 10.40 11.18 -2.34
CA ASN A 159 11.60 11.68 -3.04
C ASN A 159 12.53 10.55 -3.54
N LEU A 160 11.97 9.48 -4.11
CA LEU A 160 12.74 8.33 -4.58
C LEU A 160 13.21 8.55 -6.03
N PRO A 161 14.52 8.72 -6.29
CA PRO A 161 15.02 8.85 -7.65
C PRO A 161 14.98 7.50 -8.37
N VAL A 162 14.50 7.51 -9.62
CA VAL A 162 14.39 6.31 -10.47
C VAL A 162 14.80 6.63 -11.91
N GLU A 163 15.32 5.62 -12.60
CA GLU A 163 15.64 5.67 -14.03
C GLU A 163 14.43 5.19 -14.85
N GLY A 164 14.07 5.95 -15.86
CA GLY A 164 12.95 5.63 -16.74
C GLY A 164 13.15 4.30 -17.47
N GLY A 165 12.06 3.54 -17.59
CA GLY A 165 12.03 2.23 -18.21
C GLY A 165 12.66 1.09 -17.41
N LYS A 166 13.25 1.37 -16.25
CA LYS A 166 13.78 0.37 -15.33
C LYS A 166 12.68 -0.11 -14.38
N ARG A 167 12.69 -1.39 -14.03
CA ARG A 167 11.74 -1.95 -13.07
C ARG A 167 12.20 -1.73 -11.64
N TYR A 168 11.27 -1.36 -10.78
CA TYR A 168 11.46 -1.19 -9.34
C TYR A 168 10.39 -1.96 -8.60
N GLY A 169 10.83 -2.72 -7.60
CA GLY A 169 9.92 -3.42 -6.69
C GLY A 169 9.40 -2.50 -5.60
N PHE A 170 8.19 -2.77 -5.16
CA PHE A 170 7.59 -2.20 -3.96
C PHE A 170 6.87 -3.28 -3.17
N GLY A 171 6.71 -3.06 -1.88
CA GLY A 171 5.90 -3.92 -1.03
C GLY A 171 5.36 -3.14 0.16
N VAL A 172 4.11 -3.37 0.50
CA VAL A 172 3.49 -2.81 1.70
C VAL A 172 3.20 -3.93 2.67
N TRP A 173 3.61 -3.74 3.89
CA TRP A 173 3.49 -4.72 4.95
C TRP A 173 3.15 -4.04 6.27
N GLY A 174 2.29 -4.68 7.07
CA GLY A 174 1.94 -4.26 8.42
C GLY A 174 2.19 -5.40 9.42
N MET A 175 2.85 -5.08 10.51
CA MET A 175 3.03 -6.03 11.60
C MET A 175 1.68 -6.28 12.30
N GLY A 176 1.19 -7.50 12.22
CA GLY A 176 -0.08 -7.90 12.83
C GLY A 176 -0.05 -7.84 14.35
N ARG A 177 -1.18 -7.45 14.95
CA ARG A 177 -1.42 -7.63 16.39
C ARG A 177 -1.74 -9.09 16.67
N ALA A 178 -1.55 -9.51 17.92
CA ALA A 178 -1.96 -10.82 18.37
C ALA A 178 -3.48 -11.02 18.18
N ILE A 179 -3.85 -12.21 17.73
CA ILE A 179 -5.24 -12.62 17.62
C ILE A 179 -5.69 -13.13 19.00
N PRO A 180 -6.69 -12.49 19.65
CA PRO A 180 -7.03 -12.82 21.05
C PRO A 180 -7.40 -14.29 21.28
N GLU A 181 -8.08 -14.93 20.30
CA GLU A 181 -8.58 -16.30 20.41
C GLU A 181 -7.66 -17.33 19.75
N ALA A 182 -6.47 -16.92 19.30
CA ALA A 182 -5.50 -17.82 18.64
C ALA A 182 -4.09 -17.56 19.20
N GLU A 183 -3.77 -18.24 20.29
CA GLU A 183 -2.48 -18.09 20.97
C GLU A 183 -1.30 -18.20 20.01
N GLY A 184 -0.38 -17.27 20.10
CA GLY A 184 0.83 -17.20 19.28
C GLY A 184 0.60 -16.79 17.81
N LYS A 185 -0.64 -16.46 17.41
CA LYS A 185 -0.94 -15.98 16.05
C LYS A 185 -1.15 -14.50 16.01
N THR A 186 -0.81 -13.89 14.86
CA THR A 186 -1.04 -12.48 14.54
C THR A 186 -1.89 -12.34 13.30
N TYR A 187 -2.52 -11.17 13.12
CA TYR A 187 -3.23 -10.86 11.89
C TYR A 187 -2.27 -10.77 10.72
N ALA A 188 -2.53 -11.51 9.66
CA ALA A 188 -1.75 -11.46 8.43
C ALA A 188 -2.06 -10.20 7.61
N TRP A 189 -1.06 -9.62 6.98
CA TRP A 189 -1.26 -8.50 6.05
C TRP A 189 -1.89 -8.97 4.76
N SER A 190 -2.87 -8.22 4.23
CA SER A 190 -3.54 -8.51 2.96
C SER A 190 -3.43 -7.31 2.04
N ASN A 191 -2.85 -7.49 0.86
CA ASN A 191 -2.84 -6.47 -0.18
C ASN A 191 -4.07 -6.60 -1.07
N HIS A 192 -4.58 -5.47 -1.57
CA HIS A 192 -5.62 -5.47 -2.59
C HIS A 192 -4.99 -5.81 -3.94
N ALA A 193 -5.59 -6.77 -4.65
CA ALA A 193 -5.12 -7.16 -5.99
C ALA A 193 -5.75 -6.32 -7.11
N SER A 194 -5.17 -6.36 -8.29
CA SER A 194 -5.60 -5.65 -9.48
C SER A 194 -5.76 -6.56 -10.69
N ASN A 195 -6.74 -6.24 -11.54
CA ASN A 195 -6.93 -6.84 -12.87
C ASN A 195 -6.11 -6.17 -13.99
N ALA A 196 -5.21 -5.26 -13.68
CA ALA A 196 -4.40 -4.55 -14.67
C ALA A 196 -3.75 -5.47 -15.73
N PRO A 197 -3.21 -6.66 -15.38
CA PRO A 197 -2.63 -7.56 -16.36
C PRO A 197 -3.63 -8.13 -17.37
N LEU A 198 -4.93 -8.08 -17.06
CA LEU A 198 -5.99 -8.62 -17.92
C LEU A 198 -6.60 -7.58 -18.86
N SER A 199 -6.33 -6.31 -18.66
CA SER A 199 -6.98 -5.20 -19.40
C SER A 199 -6.50 -5.04 -20.85
N GLY A 200 -5.52 -5.84 -21.30
CA GLY A 200 -4.93 -5.72 -22.63
C GLY A 200 -3.98 -4.53 -22.81
N SER A 201 -4.06 -3.53 -21.95
CA SER A 201 -3.06 -2.49 -21.82
C SER A 201 -2.16 -2.84 -20.65
N ARG A 202 -0.97 -3.32 -20.92
CA ARG A 202 0.04 -3.50 -19.89
C ARG A 202 0.39 -2.13 -19.34
N GLN A 203 0.01 -1.90 -18.10
CA GLN A 203 0.42 -0.69 -17.42
C GLN A 203 1.75 -0.98 -16.72
N ASP A 204 2.80 -0.41 -17.28
CA ASP A 204 4.10 -0.15 -16.62
C ASP A 204 4.59 -1.26 -15.67
N GLY A 205 4.58 -2.50 -16.16
CA GLY A 205 5.05 -3.64 -15.38
C GLY A 205 3.95 -4.60 -14.92
N ALA A 206 2.66 -4.31 -15.15
CA ALA A 206 1.58 -5.24 -14.83
C ALA A 206 1.70 -6.52 -15.67
N ASP A 207 2.20 -7.58 -15.07
CA ASP A 207 2.50 -8.84 -15.77
C ASP A 207 1.80 -10.06 -15.16
N GLY A 208 1.03 -9.86 -14.09
CA GLY A 208 0.30 -10.91 -13.40
C GLY A 208 1.15 -11.72 -12.44
N ARG A 209 2.30 -11.22 -12.05
CA ARG A 209 3.21 -11.85 -11.11
C ARG A 209 3.56 -10.90 -9.98
N MET A 210 3.29 -11.34 -8.78
CA MET A 210 3.73 -10.66 -7.57
C MET A 210 5.12 -11.16 -7.16
N LEU A 211 5.80 -10.41 -6.31
CA LEU A 211 7.12 -10.72 -5.81
C LEU A 211 7.03 -11.17 -4.35
N LEU A 212 7.89 -12.14 -4.00
CA LEU A 212 8.06 -12.63 -2.64
C LEU A 212 9.33 -12.05 -2.01
N PHE A 213 9.21 -11.54 -0.80
CA PHE A 213 10.33 -11.01 -0.03
C PHE A 213 10.35 -11.61 1.37
N ASP A 214 11.56 -11.86 1.90
CA ASP A 214 11.73 -12.18 3.31
C ASP A 214 11.50 -10.92 4.19
N ALA A 215 11.50 -11.09 5.51
CA ALA A 215 11.29 -9.98 6.45
C ALA A 215 12.37 -8.88 6.38
N ALA A 216 13.52 -9.17 5.79
CA ALA A 216 14.59 -8.21 5.55
C ALA A 216 14.46 -7.51 4.17
N GLY A 217 13.46 -7.87 3.37
CA GLY A 217 13.22 -7.33 2.03
C GLY A 217 14.05 -7.97 0.92
N ARG A 218 14.70 -9.11 1.17
CA ARG A 218 15.44 -9.84 0.15
C ARG A 218 14.48 -10.64 -0.71
N SER A 219 14.68 -10.61 -2.02
CA SER A 219 13.85 -11.33 -2.98
C SER A 219 13.96 -12.85 -2.78
N GLU A 220 12.83 -13.53 -2.67
CA GLU A 220 12.71 -15.00 -2.58
C GLU A 220 12.09 -15.62 -3.84
N GLY A 221 11.62 -14.82 -4.79
CA GLY A 221 11.04 -15.29 -6.03
C GLY A 221 9.74 -14.58 -6.40
N THR A 222 8.90 -15.29 -7.15
CA THR A 222 7.63 -14.76 -7.67
C THR A 222 6.45 -15.59 -7.19
N PHE A 223 5.31 -14.92 -7.07
CA PHE A 223 4.03 -15.53 -6.76
C PHE A 223 3.05 -15.25 -7.91
N ASN A 224 2.40 -16.30 -8.40
CA ASN A 224 1.32 -16.18 -9.36
C ASN A 224 0.00 -16.58 -8.68
N ALA A 225 -0.96 -15.68 -8.65
CA ALA A 225 -2.27 -15.95 -8.07
C ALA A 225 -3.04 -17.04 -8.82
N GLU A 226 -2.84 -17.16 -10.15
CA GLU A 226 -3.41 -18.21 -10.97
C GLU A 226 -2.92 -19.59 -10.51
N GLY A 227 -3.85 -20.48 -10.27
CA GLY A 227 -3.55 -21.80 -9.72
C GLY A 227 -3.39 -21.86 -8.19
N GLN A 228 -3.37 -20.71 -7.51
CA GLN A 228 -3.35 -20.60 -6.05
C GLN A 228 -4.72 -20.21 -5.47
N GLY A 229 -5.78 -20.73 -6.07
CA GLY A 229 -7.16 -20.44 -5.71
C GLY A 229 -7.81 -19.32 -6.55
N TRP A 230 -7.08 -18.73 -7.46
CA TRP A 230 -7.58 -17.79 -8.47
C TRP A 230 -7.53 -18.44 -9.86
N ASP A 231 -8.45 -18.05 -10.73
CA ASP A 231 -8.55 -18.57 -12.09
C ASP A 231 -7.70 -17.75 -13.10
N LYS A 232 -7.14 -16.64 -12.69
CA LYS A 232 -6.34 -15.73 -13.53
C LYS A 232 -5.22 -15.05 -12.72
N PRO A 233 -4.18 -14.57 -13.41
CA PRO A 233 -3.11 -13.82 -12.78
C PRO A 233 -3.61 -12.46 -12.26
N ALA A 234 -2.98 -11.96 -11.23
CA ALA A 234 -3.23 -10.65 -10.65
C ALA A 234 -1.94 -10.01 -10.16
N ASP A 235 -1.92 -8.68 -10.12
CA ASP A 235 -0.88 -7.86 -9.49
C ASP A 235 -1.41 -7.18 -8.23
N ILE A 236 -0.54 -6.56 -7.45
CA ILE A 236 -0.94 -5.69 -6.34
C ILE A 236 -1.46 -4.37 -6.90
N ASN A 237 -2.58 -3.89 -6.35
CA ASN A 237 -3.17 -2.62 -6.76
C ASN A 237 -2.33 -1.45 -6.25
N VAL A 238 -1.94 -0.55 -7.17
CA VAL A 238 -1.08 0.59 -6.88
C VAL A 238 -1.35 1.77 -7.81
N GLN A 239 -1.18 2.98 -7.28
CA GLN A 239 -1.00 4.20 -8.05
C GLN A 239 0.32 4.87 -7.63
N VAL A 240 1.15 5.22 -8.61
CA VAL A 240 2.43 5.90 -8.40
C VAL A 240 2.37 7.30 -8.98
N PHE A 241 2.73 8.29 -8.18
CA PHE A 241 2.81 9.69 -8.57
C PHE A 241 4.26 10.10 -8.59
N ALA A 242 4.71 10.60 -9.71
CA ALA A 242 6.10 10.97 -9.92
C ALA A 242 6.19 12.17 -10.88
N HIS A 243 7.32 12.86 -10.83
CA HIS A 243 7.65 13.90 -11.80
C HIS A 243 8.99 13.61 -12.48
N ARG A 244 9.09 14.06 -13.72
CA ARG A 244 10.32 13.95 -14.51
C ARG A 244 11.31 15.03 -14.07
N VAL A 245 12.55 14.64 -13.94
CA VAL A 245 13.68 15.55 -13.67
C VAL A 245 14.38 15.85 -15.00
N GLU A 246 14.64 17.13 -15.27
CA GLU A 246 15.37 17.56 -16.46
C GLU A 246 16.87 17.22 -16.41
#